data_041da4e474e82905e5aabe04e873de45
#
_entry.id   041da4e474e82905e5aabe04e873de45
#
_cell.length_a   1.000
_cell.length_b   1.000
_cell.length_c   1.000
_cell.angle_alpha   90.00
_cell.angle_beta   90.00
_cell.angle_gamma   90.00
#
_symmetry.space_group_name_H-M   'P 1'
#
loop_
_entity.id
_entity.type
_entity.pdbx_description
1 polymer ?
#
loop_
_entity_poly.entity_id
_entity_poly.type
_entity_poly.pdbx_seq_one_letter_code
_entity_poly.pdbx_strand_id
1 'polypeptide(L)'
;MFKFTAALIAAVNAGKIPLHKAELTVADIEAQRMFYEYHAEEIVGGSLPVKDYMNTQYFVTIQVGTPAQEFTVVPDTGSSNLWMYSSSCYSIACLRHNRFKSKKSSTYEDDGQDFKIEYGSGGVTGSTGKDTVTMGDATATMTFGEISKTSGAMFLVSQLDGILGLAYPTISVDTLPVFIQESDLTDHSFSFYLHNNPDESYMMIPGIDEDAKFEKIQTHAVKQQGYWALNLTGLKQGDTAIPADGIMGVIDSGTSLIAGPKSVIDPLIDGITVDKTCSGLDALPDLTFTLDDHDYVLTPNDYVLQVTQLGQTQCLLGIQSIDAPEGFNYIIMGDVFMRPYPTHFDYDKNEVSFFTEKATEFLQ
;
A
#
# COMPACT_ATOMS: atom_id res chain seq x y z
N MET A 1 42.28 -16.44 -7.53
CA MET A 1 42.04 -15.48 -6.46
C MET A 1 40.97 -14.49 -6.94
N PHE A 2 39.74 -14.93 -7.16
CA PHE A 2 38.54 -14.08 -7.51
C PHE A 2 37.30 -14.94 -7.47
N LYS A 3 36.87 -15.38 -6.27
CA LYS A 3 35.58 -16.03 -6.05
C LYS A 3 34.84 -15.59 -4.75
N PHE A 4 35.43 -14.63 -4.00
CA PHE A 4 34.85 -14.21 -2.71
C PHE A 4 34.02 -12.92 -2.79
N THR A 5 34.14 -12.14 -3.86
CA THR A 5 33.42 -10.85 -3.96
C THR A 5 31.97 -10.99 -4.45
N ALA A 6 31.66 -12.02 -5.22
CA ALA A 6 30.28 -12.21 -5.72
C ALA A 6 29.30 -12.77 -4.66
N ALA A 7 29.80 -13.58 -3.72
CA ALA A 7 28.98 -14.15 -2.66
C ALA A 7 28.63 -13.13 -1.56
N LEU A 8 29.50 -12.15 -1.32
CA LEU A 8 29.26 -11.10 -0.31
C LEU A 8 28.23 -10.06 -0.80
N ILE A 9 28.22 -9.77 -2.11
CA ILE A 9 27.25 -8.83 -2.71
C ILE A 9 25.86 -9.47 -2.78
N ALA A 10 25.77 -10.77 -3.01
CA ALA A 10 24.49 -11.49 -3.00
C ALA A 10 23.86 -11.58 -1.59
N ALA A 11 24.69 -11.66 -0.54
CA ALA A 11 24.18 -11.70 0.84
C ALA A 11 23.66 -10.34 1.34
N VAL A 12 24.18 -9.23 0.82
CA VAL A 12 23.75 -7.87 1.22
C VAL A 12 22.40 -7.48 0.59
N ASN A 13 22.01 -8.13 -0.52
CA ASN A 13 20.73 -7.88 -1.20
C ASN A 13 19.69 -9.00 -1.00
N ALA A 14 20.01 -10.02 -0.22
CA ALA A 14 19.06 -11.08 0.10
C ALA A 14 17.84 -10.48 0.83
N GLY A 15 16.64 -10.75 0.32
CA GLY A 15 15.40 -10.26 0.87
C GLY A 15 14.97 -8.85 0.41
N LYS A 16 15.86 -8.06 -0.24
CA LYS A 16 15.48 -6.72 -0.77
C LYS A 16 14.78 -6.84 -2.13
N ILE A 17 13.55 -6.39 -2.18
CA ILE A 17 12.75 -6.33 -3.41
C ILE A 17 12.59 -4.86 -3.80
N PRO A 18 13.12 -4.40 -4.95
CA PRO A 18 12.94 -3.04 -5.41
C PRO A 18 11.46 -2.68 -5.56
N LEU A 19 11.06 -1.51 -5.06
CA LEU A 19 9.76 -0.94 -5.29
C LEU A 19 9.87 0.07 -6.42
N HIS A 20 9.03 -0.10 -7.43
CA HIS A 20 8.91 0.85 -8.53
C HIS A 20 7.71 1.75 -8.27
N LYS A 21 7.86 3.05 -8.42
CA LYS A 21 6.78 4.01 -8.22
C LYS A 21 6.19 4.44 -9.55
N ALA A 22 4.86 4.45 -9.65
CA ALA A 22 4.18 5.08 -10.77
C ALA A 22 4.39 6.62 -10.73
N GLU A 23 4.53 7.24 -11.91
CA GLU A 23 4.56 8.69 -12.00
C GLU A 23 3.15 9.25 -11.78
N LEU A 24 2.99 10.04 -10.71
CA LEU A 24 1.77 10.79 -10.44
C LEU A 24 1.61 11.95 -11.41
N THR A 25 0.37 12.15 -11.86
CA THR A 25 -0.03 13.41 -12.49
C THR A 25 -1.02 14.17 -11.59
N VAL A 26 -1.07 15.50 -11.74
CA VAL A 26 -2.05 16.33 -11.03
C VAL A 26 -3.48 15.88 -11.34
N ALA A 27 -3.74 15.48 -12.60
CA ALA A 27 -5.03 14.97 -13.01
C ALA A 27 -5.42 13.69 -12.29
N ASP A 28 -4.47 12.85 -11.94
CA ASP A 28 -4.69 11.61 -11.22
C ASP A 28 -5.14 11.89 -9.78
N ILE A 29 -4.48 12.84 -9.10
CA ILE A 29 -4.85 13.25 -7.73
C ILE A 29 -6.20 13.97 -7.72
N GLU A 30 -6.48 14.82 -8.71
CA GLU A 30 -7.77 15.49 -8.82
C GLU A 30 -8.91 14.49 -9.14
N ALA A 31 -8.65 13.50 -10.01
CA ALA A 31 -9.59 12.43 -10.29
C ALA A 31 -9.90 11.58 -9.04
N GLN A 32 -8.89 11.29 -8.24
CA GLN A 32 -9.02 10.63 -6.96
C GLN A 32 -9.91 11.40 -5.99
N ARG A 33 -9.67 12.72 -5.84
CA ARG A 33 -10.48 13.59 -4.99
C ARG A 33 -11.95 13.61 -5.43
N MET A 34 -12.20 13.80 -6.73
CA MET A 34 -13.57 13.79 -7.26
C MET A 34 -14.25 12.44 -7.06
N PHE A 35 -13.50 11.34 -7.12
CA PHE A 35 -14.04 10.01 -6.89
C PHE A 35 -14.56 9.87 -5.46
N TYR A 36 -13.80 10.26 -4.43
CA TYR A 36 -14.24 10.22 -3.04
C TYR A 36 -15.44 11.13 -2.75
N GLU A 37 -15.55 12.26 -3.45
CA GLU A 37 -16.69 13.16 -3.33
C GLU A 37 -18.00 12.57 -3.92
N TYR A 38 -17.88 11.72 -4.97
CA TYR A 38 -19.05 11.22 -5.71
C TYR A 38 -19.56 9.85 -5.27
N HIS A 39 -18.75 9.01 -4.64
CA HIS A 39 -19.08 7.61 -4.36
C HIS A 39 -19.23 7.26 -2.88
N ALA A 40 -19.34 8.25 -2.03
CA ALA A 40 -19.57 8.09 -0.60
C ALA A 40 -20.78 7.21 -0.23
N GLU A 41 -21.81 7.16 -1.09
CA GLU A 41 -23.03 6.40 -0.84
C GLU A 41 -22.92 4.90 -1.19
N GLU A 42 -21.92 4.47 -1.96
CA GLU A 42 -21.76 3.06 -2.38
C GLU A 42 -20.94 2.21 -1.41
N ILE A 43 -20.47 2.81 -0.33
CA ILE A 43 -19.62 2.18 0.68
C ILE A 43 -20.48 1.41 1.69
N VAL A 44 -21.17 0.39 1.22
CA VAL A 44 -22.02 -0.45 2.06
C VAL A 44 -21.42 -1.86 2.11
N GLY A 45 -21.02 -2.32 3.31
CA GLY A 45 -20.72 -3.72 3.52
C GLY A 45 -19.44 -4.06 4.27
N GLY A 46 -18.84 -3.14 5.02
CA GLY A 46 -17.74 -3.48 5.97
C GLY A 46 -16.35 -3.61 5.35
N SER A 47 -16.18 -3.41 4.05
CA SER A 47 -14.87 -3.21 3.44
C SER A 47 -14.50 -1.73 3.50
N LEU A 48 -13.22 -1.44 3.76
CA LEU A 48 -12.71 -0.07 3.66
C LEU A 48 -12.96 0.45 2.25
N PRO A 49 -13.60 1.63 2.11
CA PRO A 49 -13.89 2.22 0.80
C PRO A 49 -12.66 2.73 0.07
N VAL A 50 -11.52 2.64 0.68
CA VAL A 50 -10.33 3.32 0.27
C VAL A 50 -9.38 2.31 -0.30
N LYS A 51 -9.50 2.13 -1.61
CA LYS A 51 -8.46 1.51 -2.41
C LYS A 51 -8.21 2.43 -3.58
N ASP A 52 -7.20 3.26 -3.38
CA ASP A 52 -6.67 4.09 -4.44
C ASP A 52 -5.64 3.31 -5.22
N TYR A 53 -5.96 3.01 -6.47
CA TYR A 53 -5.07 2.35 -7.40
C TYR A 53 -4.56 3.29 -8.49
N MET A 54 -4.67 4.60 -8.29
CA MET A 54 -4.25 5.57 -9.30
C MET A 54 -2.98 6.32 -8.88
N ASN A 55 -1.85 5.88 -9.42
CA ASN A 55 -0.68 6.71 -9.76
C ASN A 55 0.33 7.15 -8.69
N THR A 56 0.24 6.73 -7.43
CA THR A 56 1.35 6.86 -6.47
C THR A 56 1.80 5.55 -5.89
N GLN A 57 1.36 4.46 -6.45
CA GLN A 57 1.58 3.14 -5.89
C GLN A 57 2.98 2.65 -6.17
N TYR A 58 3.49 1.95 -5.19
CA TYR A 58 4.69 1.17 -5.33
C TYR A 58 4.34 -0.21 -5.86
N PHE A 59 5.13 -0.69 -6.82
CA PHE A 59 4.96 -1.98 -7.45
C PHE A 59 6.10 -2.91 -7.11
N VAL A 60 5.80 -4.20 -7.05
CA VAL A 60 6.79 -5.28 -7.02
C VAL A 60 6.57 -6.21 -8.21
N THR A 61 7.61 -6.93 -8.58
CA THR A 61 7.49 -8.02 -9.55
C THR A 61 7.29 -9.33 -8.81
N ILE A 62 6.23 -10.07 -9.19
CA ILE A 62 6.00 -11.45 -8.77
C ILE A 62 6.15 -12.39 -9.96
N GLN A 63 6.41 -13.66 -9.68
CA GLN A 63 6.47 -14.72 -10.67
C GLN A 63 5.39 -15.76 -10.36
N VAL A 64 4.63 -16.18 -11.39
CA VAL A 64 3.52 -17.11 -11.23
C VAL A 64 3.61 -18.24 -12.23
N GLY A 65 3.48 -19.48 -11.74
CA GLY A 65 3.40 -20.71 -12.54
C GLY A 65 4.75 -21.26 -13.01
N THR A 66 4.68 -22.37 -13.75
CA THR A 66 5.85 -23.10 -14.25
C THR A 66 5.74 -23.36 -15.76
N PRO A 67 6.58 -22.79 -16.65
CA PRO A 67 7.61 -21.80 -16.33
C PRO A 67 7.03 -20.50 -15.81
N ALA A 68 7.81 -19.77 -15.01
CA ALA A 68 7.41 -18.52 -14.38
C ALA A 68 6.94 -17.47 -15.40
N GLN A 69 5.83 -16.80 -15.08
CA GLN A 69 5.31 -15.64 -15.79
C GLN A 69 5.39 -14.44 -14.85
N GLU A 70 5.93 -13.33 -15.31
CA GLU A 70 6.16 -12.14 -14.49
C GLU A 70 4.98 -11.17 -14.55
N PHE A 71 4.63 -10.61 -13.37
CA PHE A 71 3.58 -9.63 -13.19
C PHE A 71 4.04 -8.50 -12.28
N THR A 72 3.67 -7.29 -12.64
CA THR A 72 3.85 -6.11 -11.81
C THR A 72 2.59 -5.90 -10.98
N VAL A 73 2.70 -6.04 -9.66
CA VAL A 73 1.56 -5.97 -8.72
C VAL A 73 1.79 -4.94 -7.62
N VAL A 74 0.71 -4.42 -7.06
CA VAL A 74 0.75 -3.59 -5.85
C VAL A 74 0.81 -4.50 -4.63
N PRO A 75 1.84 -4.42 -3.78
CA PRO A 75 1.85 -5.05 -2.47
C PRO A 75 0.99 -4.23 -1.51
N ASP A 76 -0.23 -4.69 -1.24
CA ASP A 76 -1.32 -3.92 -0.63
C ASP A 76 -1.66 -4.44 0.77
N THR A 77 -1.25 -3.70 1.82
CA THR A 77 -1.58 -4.02 3.21
C THR A 77 -3.02 -3.65 3.59
N GLY A 78 -3.76 -2.98 2.72
CA GLY A 78 -5.18 -2.67 2.85
C GLY A 78 -6.11 -3.73 2.25
N SER A 79 -5.60 -4.81 1.61
CA SER A 79 -6.41 -5.92 1.11
C SER A 79 -5.73 -7.27 1.28
N SER A 80 -6.47 -8.36 1.01
CA SER A 80 -6.02 -9.73 1.34
C SER A 80 -5.96 -10.67 0.15
N ASN A 81 -6.51 -10.30 -0.99
CA ASN A 81 -6.55 -11.18 -2.14
C ASN A 81 -5.41 -10.91 -3.13
N LEU A 82 -4.79 -11.98 -3.64
CA LEU A 82 -4.02 -11.89 -4.88
C LEU A 82 -4.96 -12.03 -6.06
N TRP A 83 -4.84 -11.14 -7.02
CA TRP A 83 -5.45 -11.29 -8.33
C TRP A 83 -4.58 -10.68 -9.43
N MET A 84 -4.73 -11.18 -10.65
CA MET A 84 -4.08 -10.67 -11.86
C MET A 84 -4.96 -10.85 -13.09
N TYR A 85 -4.65 -10.12 -14.15
CA TYR A 85 -5.38 -10.27 -15.41
C TYR A 85 -5.16 -11.65 -16.01
N SER A 86 -6.24 -12.29 -16.43
CA SER A 86 -6.23 -13.56 -17.15
C SER A 86 -6.07 -13.36 -18.66
N SER A 87 -5.46 -14.33 -19.32
CA SER A 87 -5.40 -14.38 -20.78
C SER A 87 -6.78 -14.49 -21.44
N SER A 88 -7.82 -14.81 -20.69
CA SER A 88 -9.22 -14.79 -21.11
C SER A 88 -9.85 -13.39 -21.12
N CYS A 89 -9.18 -12.38 -20.59
CA CYS A 89 -9.65 -11.00 -20.58
C CYS A 89 -9.32 -10.29 -21.91
N TYR A 90 -10.34 -9.77 -22.57
CA TYR A 90 -10.24 -9.07 -23.85
C TYR A 90 -10.68 -7.60 -23.78
N SER A 91 -10.94 -7.06 -22.57
CA SER A 91 -11.21 -5.62 -22.42
C SER A 91 -9.97 -4.79 -22.78
N ILE A 92 -10.18 -3.53 -23.16
CA ILE A 92 -9.07 -2.61 -23.49
C ILE A 92 -8.11 -2.47 -22.31
N ALA A 93 -8.62 -2.44 -21.09
CA ALA A 93 -7.82 -2.43 -19.87
C ALA A 93 -6.86 -3.63 -19.84
N CYS A 94 -7.39 -4.86 -19.93
CA CYS A 94 -6.57 -6.07 -19.87
C CYS A 94 -5.55 -6.21 -21.00
N LEU A 95 -5.85 -5.67 -22.19
CA LEU A 95 -4.95 -5.80 -23.36
C LEU A 95 -3.67 -4.98 -23.23
N ARG A 96 -3.63 -4.03 -22.29
CA ARG A 96 -2.46 -3.17 -22.02
C ARG A 96 -1.52 -3.75 -20.97
N HIS A 97 -1.92 -4.85 -20.31
CA HIS A 97 -1.24 -5.46 -19.18
C HIS A 97 -0.73 -6.86 -19.49
N ASN A 98 0.20 -7.35 -18.68
CA ASN A 98 0.54 -8.76 -18.65
C ASN A 98 -0.69 -9.54 -18.17
N ARG A 99 -0.92 -10.71 -18.81
CA ARG A 99 -2.07 -11.55 -18.51
C ARG A 99 -1.61 -12.97 -18.27
N PHE A 100 -2.01 -13.54 -17.16
CA PHE A 100 -1.68 -14.91 -16.79
C PHE A 100 -2.24 -15.90 -17.83
N LYS A 101 -1.38 -16.76 -18.28
CA LYS A 101 -1.68 -17.81 -19.29
C LYS A 101 -1.66 -19.15 -18.58
N SER A 102 -2.77 -19.52 -17.93
CA SER A 102 -2.91 -20.77 -17.15
C SER A 102 -2.50 -22.00 -17.94
N LYS A 103 -2.88 -22.08 -19.24
CA LYS A 103 -2.49 -23.17 -20.15
C LYS A 103 -0.98 -23.31 -20.39
N LYS A 104 -0.17 -22.31 -20.02
CA LYS A 104 1.29 -22.35 -20.15
C LYS A 104 1.98 -22.83 -18.87
N SER A 105 1.27 -22.90 -17.77
CA SER A 105 1.82 -23.38 -16.50
C SER A 105 1.53 -24.87 -16.33
N SER A 106 2.57 -25.63 -16.07
CA SER A 106 2.45 -27.09 -15.80
C SER A 106 2.03 -27.39 -14.37
N THR A 107 2.08 -26.39 -13.47
CA THR A 107 1.69 -26.49 -12.06
C THR A 107 0.31 -25.88 -11.79
N TYR A 108 -0.35 -25.34 -12.82
CA TYR A 108 -1.65 -24.73 -12.68
C TYR A 108 -2.74 -25.77 -12.40
N GLU A 109 -3.58 -25.48 -11.43
CA GLU A 109 -4.80 -26.22 -11.11
C GLU A 109 -6.00 -25.27 -11.28
N ASP A 110 -6.99 -25.69 -12.07
CA ASP A 110 -8.24 -24.94 -12.26
C ASP A 110 -9.13 -25.12 -11.01
N ASP A 111 -9.38 -24.03 -10.28
CA ASP A 111 -10.30 -24.02 -9.13
C ASP A 111 -11.71 -23.57 -9.57
N GLY A 112 -11.81 -22.68 -10.55
CA GLY A 112 -13.00 -22.36 -11.32
C GLY A 112 -14.16 -21.73 -10.55
N GLN A 113 -13.95 -21.27 -9.32
CA GLN A 113 -14.97 -20.54 -8.55
C GLN A 113 -15.14 -19.13 -9.10
N ASP A 114 -16.34 -18.58 -9.02
CA ASP A 114 -16.57 -17.17 -9.37
C ASP A 114 -15.77 -16.28 -8.41
N PHE A 115 -15.10 -15.25 -8.96
CA PHE A 115 -14.31 -14.30 -8.20
C PHE A 115 -14.73 -12.88 -8.55
N LYS A 116 -15.05 -12.07 -7.53
CA LYS A 116 -15.44 -10.68 -7.70
C LYS A 116 -14.97 -9.82 -6.54
N ILE A 117 -14.31 -8.71 -6.86
CA ILE A 117 -14.01 -7.65 -5.89
C ILE A 117 -14.54 -6.35 -6.44
N GLU A 118 -15.26 -5.61 -5.60
CA GLU A 118 -15.66 -4.23 -5.86
C GLU A 118 -14.78 -3.30 -5.03
N TYR A 119 -14.15 -2.39 -5.72
CA TYR A 119 -13.39 -1.28 -5.15
C TYR A 119 -14.20 -0.01 -5.33
N GLY A 120 -13.94 1.01 -4.51
CA GLY A 120 -14.58 2.29 -4.70
C GLY A 120 -14.45 2.86 -6.12
N SER A 121 -13.37 2.58 -6.82
CA SER A 121 -13.04 3.08 -8.17
C SER A 121 -13.45 2.17 -9.33
N GLY A 122 -14.09 1.03 -9.04
CA GLY A 122 -14.50 0.03 -10.02
C GLY A 122 -14.33 -1.38 -9.49
N GLY A 123 -14.66 -2.38 -10.31
CA GLY A 123 -14.63 -3.78 -9.91
C GLY A 123 -13.82 -4.66 -10.85
N VAL A 124 -13.40 -5.79 -10.32
CA VAL A 124 -12.79 -6.89 -11.07
C VAL A 124 -13.63 -8.14 -10.92
N THR A 125 -13.79 -8.88 -12.02
CA THR A 125 -14.58 -10.13 -12.05
C THR A 125 -13.83 -11.17 -12.85
N GLY A 126 -13.85 -12.41 -12.38
CA GLY A 126 -13.19 -13.52 -13.05
C GLY A 126 -13.49 -14.84 -12.39
N SER A 127 -12.54 -15.74 -12.37
CA SER A 127 -12.59 -17.02 -11.68
C SER A 127 -11.32 -17.24 -10.88
N THR A 128 -11.34 -18.20 -9.98
CA THR A 128 -10.15 -18.60 -9.23
C THR A 128 -9.35 -19.67 -9.97
N GLY A 129 -8.05 -19.64 -9.75
CA GLY A 129 -7.08 -20.65 -10.16
C GLY A 129 -6.01 -20.80 -9.09
N LYS A 130 -5.31 -21.92 -9.08
CA LYS A 130 -4.24 -22.21 -8.12
C LYS A 130 -2.94 -22.49 -8.84
N ASP A 131 -1.87 -21.86 -8.39
CA ASP A 131 -0.52 -22.08 -8.91
C ASP A 131 0.54 -21.65 -7.89
N THR A 132 1.81 -21.83 -8.26
CA THR A 132 2.95 -21.35 -7.50
C THR A 132 3.15 -19.87 -7.74
N VAL A 133 3.28 -19.09 -6.68
CA VAL A 133 3.53 -17.64 -6.67
C VAL A 133 4.83 -17.38 -5.91
N THR A 134 5.73 -16.61 -6.51
CA THR A 134 7.03 -16.26 -5.90
C THR A 134 7.20 -14.74 -5.89
N MET A 135 7.61 -14.20 -4.74
CA MET A 135 8.01 -12.81 -4.56
C MET A 135 9.31 -12.75 -3.75
N GLY A 136 10.40 -12.30 -4.36
CA GLY A 136 11.73 -12.38 -3.74
C GLY A 136 12.10 -13.82 -3.40
N ASP A 137 12.40 -14.06 -2.14
CA ASP A 137 12.75 -15.41 -1.61
C ASP A 137 11.52 -16.19 -1.11
N ALA A 138 10.34 -15.59 -1.08
CA ALA A 138 9.10 -16.20 -0.61
C ALA A 138 8.37 -16.92 -1.75
N THR A 139 7.94 -18.15 -1.53
CA THR A 139 7.14 -18.95 -2.47
C THR A 139 5.92 -19.54 -1.78
N ALA A 140 4.76 -19.43 -2.43
CA ALA A 140 3.51 -20.03 -1.97
C ALA A 140 2.83 -20.79 -3.12
N THR A 141 2.17 -21.91 -2.82
CA THR A 141 1.21 -22.54 -3.73
C THR A 141 -0.18 -22.17 -3.26
N MET A 142 -0.84 -21.24 -3.96
CA MET A 142 -2.06 -20.61 -3.46
C MET A 142 -3.10 -20.39 -4.55
N THR A 143 -4.36 -20.25 -4.13
CA THR A 143 -5.48 -19.85 -4.98
C THR A 143 -5.53 -18.32 -5.10
N PHE A 144 -5.74 -17.83 -6.33
CA PHE A 144 -5.82 -16.39 -6.64
C PHE A 144 -6.89 -16.11 -7.70
N GLY A 145 -7.27 -14.84 -7.83
CA GLY A 145 -8.23 -14.39 -8.83
C GLY A 145 -7.60 -14.22 -10.22
N GLU A 146 -8.16 -14.89 -11.23
CA GLU A 146 -7.88 -14.69 -12.65
C GLU A 146 -8.95 -13.78 -13.26
N ILE A 147 -8.60 -12.50 -13.48
CA ILE A 147 -9.57 -11.49 -13.89
C ILE A 147 -9.86 -11.55 -15.39
N SER A 148 -11.13 -11.69 -15.73
CA SER A 148 -11.63 -11.72 -17.11
C SER A 148 -12.40 -10.46 -17.51
N LYS A 149 -12.83 -9.64 -16.54
CA LYS A 149 -13.55 -8.37 -16.77
C LYS A 149 -13.17 -7.35 -15.70
N THR A 150 -13.16 -6.06 -16.12
CA THR A 150 -13.01 -4.92 -15.22
C THR A 150 -14.14 -3.93 -15.47
N SER A 151 -14.56 -3.21 -14.44
CA SER A 151 -15.43 -2.04 -14.49
C SER A 151 -14.72 -0.84 -13.88
N GLY A 152 -15.01 0.35 -14.36
CA GLY A 152 -14.36 1.58 -13.91
C GLY A 152 -13.23 2.06 -14.83
N ALA A 153 -13.13 3.38 -14.98
CA ALA A 153 -12.16 4.02 -15.88
C ALA A 153 -10.71 3.87 -15.39
N MET A 154 -10.53 3.68 -14.11
CA MET A 154 -9.25 3.53 -13.44
C MET A 154 -8.40 2.39 -14.04
N PHE A 155 -8.98 1.22 -14.28
CA PHE A 155 -8.26 0.09 -14.87
C PHE A 155 -7.80 0.32 -16.30
N LEU A 156 -8.28 1.39 -16.97
CA LEU A 156 -7.81 1.78 -18.30
C LEU A 156 -6.47 2.54 -18.26
N VAL A 157 -6.19 3.23 -17.17
CA VAL A 157 -4.99 4.09 -17.01
C VAL A 157 -3.96 3.53 -16.05
N SER A 158 -4.35 2.59 -15.21
CA SER A 158 -3.47 1.88 -14.28
C SER A 158 -2.30 1.20 -15.00
N GLN A 159 -1.16 1.09 -14.33
CA GLN A 159 0.03 0.40 -14.82
C GLN A 159 0.22 -0.99 -14.18
N LEU A 160 -0.66 -1.39 -13.27
CA LEU A 160 -0.56 -2.65 -12.53
C LEU A 160 -1.15 -3.83 -13.33
N ASP A 161 -0.52 -4.99 -13.22
CA ASP A 161 -1.03 -6.25 -13.77
C ASP A 161 -1.97 -6.97 -12.78
N GLY A 162 -1.93 -6.56 -11.51
CA GLY A 162 -2.71 -7.15 -10.43
C GLY A 162 -2.41 -6.52 -9.07
N ILE A 163 -2.98 -7.11 -8.03
CA ILE A 163 -2.78 -6.70 -6.63
C ILE A 163 -2.39 -7.92 -5.81
N LEU A 164 -1.40 -7.76 -4.96
CA LEU A 164 -0.98 -8.73 -3.96
C LEU A 164 -1.43 -8.26 -2.57
N GLY A 165 -2.57 -8.75 -2.10
CA GLY A 165 -3.07 -8.42 -0.78
C GLY A 165 -2.20 -8.98 0.34
N LEU A 166 -1.86 -8.13 1.31
CA LEU A 166 -1.00 -8.42 2.47
C LEU A 166 -1.69 -8.11 3.81
N ALA A 167 -3.02 -7.91 3.81
CA ALA A 167 -3.83 -7.82 5.02
C ALA A 167 -4.27 -9.22 5.51
N TYR A 168 -5.12 -9.29 6.53
CA TYR A 168 -5.50 -10.55 7.17
C TYR A 168 -6.56 -11.33 6.38
N PRO A 169 -6.60 -12.67 6.52
CA PRO A 169 -7.58 -13.52 5.81
C PRO A 169 -9.04 -13.18 6.12
N THR A 170 -9.31 -12.55 7.26
CA THR A 170 -10.67 -12.20 7.70
C THR A 170 -11.40 -11.22 6.77
N ILE A 171 -10.67 -10.48 5.94
CA ILE A 171 -11.23 -9.60 4.91
C ILE A 171 -10.99 -10.11 3.49
N SER A 172 -10.45 -11.33 3.34
CA SER A 172 -10.30 -11.97 2.05
C SER A 172 -11.67 -12.32 1.46
N VAL A 173 -11.91 -11.92 0.23
CA VAL A 173 -13.10 -12.34 -0.53
C VAL A 173 -13.03 -13.85 -0.76
N ASP A 174 -14.16 -14.52 -0.56
CA ASP A 174 -14.30 -15.97 -0.70
C ASP A 174 -13.35 -16.79 0.21
N THR A 175 -12.84 -16.17 1.29
CA THR A 175 -11.89 -16.78 2.22
C THR A 175 -10.64 -17.36 1.56
N LEU A 176 -10.20 -16.75 0.46
CA LEU A 176 -8.99 -17.15 -0.24
C LEU A 176 -7.75 -16.92 0.63
N PRO A 177 -6.70 -17.73 0.43
CA PRO A 177 -5.47 -17.63 1.20
C PRO A 177 -4.73 -16.31 0.96
N VAL A 178 -3.95 -15.88 1.95
CA VAL A 178 -3.08 -14.70 1.87
C VAL A 178 -1.64 -15.15 1.62
N PHE A 179 -0.97 -14.53 0.66
CA PHE A 179 0.37 -14.92 0.19
C PHE A 179 1.38 -15.12 1.31
N ILE A 180 1.49 -14.15 2.23
CA ILE A 180 2.49 -14.22 3.30
C ILE A 180 2.30 -15.42 4.21
N GLN A 181 1.04 -15.77 4.53
CA GLN A 181 0.73 -16.91 5.41
C GLN A 181 0.91 -18.28 4.72
N GLU A 182 0.72 -18.33 3.39
CA GLU A 182 0.91 -19.54 2.61
C GLU A 182 2.34 -19.72 2.12
N SER A 183 3.20 -18.73 2.34
CA SER A 183 4.58 -18.79 1.90
C SER A 183 5.39 -19.82 2.68
N ASP A 184 6.47 -20.29 2.07
CA ASP A 184 7.41 -21.26 2.66
C ASP A 184 8.39 -20.61 3.67
N LEU A 185 8.15 -19.35 4.03
CA LEU A 185 8.94 -18.65 5.01
C LEU A 185 8.69 -19.17 6.43
N THR A 186 9.71 -19.08 7.26
CA THR A 186 9.61 -19.39 8.71
C THR A 186 9.34 -18.15 9.56
N ASP A 187 9.45 -16.98 8.96
CA ASP A 187 9.18 -15.66 9.52
C ASP A 187 8.21 -14.96 8.58
N HIS A 188 6.92 -14.91 8.96
CA HIS A 188 5.86 -14.32 8.16
C HIS A 188 5.80 -12.81 8.40
N SER A 189 6.90 -12.12 8.12
CA SER A 189 6.99 -10.68 8.27
C SER A 189 7.55 -10.01 7.01
N PHE A 190 7.28 -8.72 6.88
CA PHE A 190 7.77 -7.91 5.76
C PHE A 190 7.88 -6.45 6.17
N SER A 191 8.67 -5.68 5.43
CA SER A 191 8.87 -4.26 5.72
C SER A 191 8.85 -3.42 4.46
N PHE A 192 8.38 -2.18 4.58
CA PHE A 192 8.43 -1.16 3.54
C PHE A 192 9.40 -0.05 3.93
N TYR A 193 10.24 0.32 2.98
CA TYR A 193 11.16 1.44 3.02
C TYR A 193 10.84 2.35 1.83
N LEU A 194 9.93 3.32 2.06
CA LEU A 194 9.46 4.23 1.03
C LEU A 194 10.30 5.51 1.06
N HIS A 195 10.76 5.96 -0.09
CA HIS A 195 11.59 7.14 -0.21
C HIS A 195 11.01 8.12 -1.26
N ASN A 196 11.32 9.40 -1.12
CA ASN A 196 10.92 10.41 -2.11
C ASN A 196 11.56 10.16 -3.48
N ASN A 197 12.79 9.61 -3.50
CA ASN A 197 13.40 9.05 -4.70
C ASN A 197 12.92 7.60 -4.88
N PRO A 198 12.11 7.30 -5.90
CA PRO A 198 11.56 5.96 -6.09
C PRO A 198 12.61 4.85 -6.20
N ASP A 199 13.76 5.15 -6.81
CA ASP A 199 14.84 4.19 -7.01
C ASP A 199 15.49 3.71 -5.69
N GLU A 200 15.23 4.41 -4.59
CA GLU A 200 15.70 4.08 -3.26
C GLU A 200 14.63 3.33 -2.43
N SER A 201 13.43 3.18 -2.97
CA SER A 201 12.33 2.49 -2.30
C SER A 201 12.42 0.98 -2.49
N TYR A 202 12.21 0.23 -1.42
CA TYR A 202 12.22 -1.23 -1.45
C TYR A 202 11.36 -1.82 -0.34
N MET A 203 11.00 -3.09 -0.48
CA MET A 203 10.47 -3.89 0.63
C MET A 203 11.45 -5.02 0.97
N MET A 204 11.37 -5.48 2.20
CA MET A 204 12.06 -6.68 2.67
C MET A 204 11.04 -7.78 2.89
N ILE A 205 11.41 -9.01 2.52
CA ILE A 205 10.68 -10.23 2.85
C ILE A 205 11.67 -11.40 2.94
N PRO A 206 11.74 -12.13 4.05
CA PRO A 206 11.14 -11.80 5.35
C PRO A 206 11.86 -10.66 6.07
N GLY A 207 11.26 -10.17 7.14
CA GLY A 207 11.89 -9.39 8.18
C GLY A 207 12.14 -7.92 7.89
N ILE A 208 13.19 -7.40 8.48
CA ILE A 208 13.62 -5.99 8.41
C ILE A 208 15.01 -5.87 7.81
N ASP A 209 15.33 -4.68 7.29
CA ASP A 209 16.70 -4.35 6.91
C ASP A 209 17.54 -4.13 8.19
N GLU A 210 18.41 -5.09 8.50
CA GLU A 210 19.30 -5.04 9.66
C GLU A 210 20.49 -4.09 9.47
N ASP A 211 20.65 -3.50 8.29
CA ASP A 211 21.65 -2.47 8.09
C ASP A 211 21.47 -1.36 9.12
N ALA A 212 22.57 -0.99 9.78
CA ALA A 212 22.60 -0.13 10.96
C ALA A 212 22.04 1.32 10.76
N LYS A 213 21.45 1.59 9.60
CA LYS A 213 20.95 2.92 9.24
C LYS A 213 19.56 3.24 9.82
N PHE A 214 18.82 2.22 10.26
CA PHE A 214 17.49 2.40 10.85
C PHE A 214 17.49 2.13 12.36
N GLU A 215 16.67 2.89 13.07
CA GLU A 215 16.42 2.74 14.50
C GLU A 215 14.92 2.55 14.73
N LYS A 216 14.59 1.53 15.52
CA LYS A 216 13.19 1.29 15.90
C LYS A 216 12.68 2.41 16.79
N ILE A 217 11.56 3.01 16.40
CA ILE A 217 10.82 3.97 17.21
C ILE A 217 9.97 3.20 18.22
N GLN A 218 8.99 2.43 17.74
CA GLN A 218 8.01 1.75 18.58
C GLN A 218 7.40 0.55 17.85
N THR A 219 6.87 -0.40 18.62
CA THR A 219 6.06 -1.52 18.16
C THR A 219 4.65 -1.39 18.72
N HIS A 220 3.64 -1.58 17.87
CA HIS A 220 2.22 -1.49 18.20
C HIS A 220 1.53 -2.83 17.94
N ALA A 221 0.72 -3.29 18.88
CA ALA A 221 -0.12 -4.46 18.65
C ALA A 221 -1.30 -4.12 17.74
N VAL A 222 -1.59 -4.97 16.77
CA VAL A 222 -2.79 -4.86 15.94
C VAL A 222 -4.02 -5.05 16.82
N LYS A 223 -4.93 -4.08 16.81
CA LYS A 223 -6.12 -4.09 17.67
C LYS A 223 -7.27 -4.87 17.07
N GLN A 224 -7.37 -4.87 15.76
CA GLN A 224 -8.41 -5.60 15.04
C GLN A 224 -7.80 -6.25 13.81
N GLN A 225 -7.74 -7.58 13.81
CA GLN A 225 -7.31 -8.34 12.65
C GLN A 225 -8.39 -8.28 11.55
N GLY A 226 -7.96 -7.97 10.38
CA GLY A 226 -8.71 -7.66 9.18
C GLY A 226 -7.85 -6.69 8.39
N TYR A 227 -7.65 -5.53 8.95
CA TYR A 227 -6.64 -4.57 8.54
C TYR A 227 -5.50 -4.53 9.54
N TRP A 228 -4.37 -3.92 9.18
CA TRP A 228 -3.30 -3.55 10.10
C TRP A 228 -3.72 -2.32 10.91
N ALA A 229 -4.76 -2.51 11.74
CA ALA A 229 -5.43 -1.46 12.48
C ALA A 229 -4.79 -1.26 13.85
N LEU A 230 -4.31 -0.04 14.10
CA LEU A 230 -3.64 0.39 15.33
C LEU A 230 -4.55 1.33 16.13
N ASN A 231 -4.30 1.42 17.41
CA ASN A 231 -5.06 2.28 18.30
C ASN A 231 -4.57 3.74 18.18
N LEU A 232 -5.41 4.60 17.60
CA LEU A 232 -5.14 6.04 17.54
C LEU A 232 -5.65 6.70 18.83
N THR A 233 -4.74 7.18 19.67
CA THR A 233 -5.05 7.77 20.98
C THR A 233 -5.02 9.30 20.95
N GLY A 234 -4.53 9.92 19.87
CA GLY A 234 -4.49 11.37 19.74
C GLY A 234 -4.27 11.83 18.31
N LEU A 235 -4.70 13.06 18.05
CA LEU A 235 -4.52 13.74 16.78
C LEU A 235 -4.35 15.24 17.05
N LYS A 236 -3.36 15.90 16.40
CA LYS A 236 -3.10 17.32 16.62
C LYS A 236 -2.75 18.01 15.29
N GLN A 237 -3.12 19.30 15.22
CA GLN A 237 -2.61 20.26 14.24
C GLN A 237 -1.80 21.30 15.01
N GLY A 238 -0.48 21.31 14.87
CA GLY A 238 0.40 22.05 15.76
C GLY A 238 0.12 21.68 17.22
N ASP A 239 -0.22 22.69 18.04
CA ASP A 239 -0.57 22.50 19.47
C ASP A 239 -2.07 22.22 19.69
N THR A 240 -2.89 22.23 18.63
CA THR A 240 -4.35 22.08 18.74
C THR A 240 -4.73 20.59 18.66
N ALA A 241 -5.32 20.07 19.74
CA ALA A 241 -5.84 18.71 19.75
C ALA A 241 -7.13 18.61 18.92
N ILE A 242 -7.23 17.56 18.12
CA ILE A 242 -8.40 17.23 17.29
C ILE A 242 -9.09 16.01 17.90
N PRO A 243 -10.42 16.05 18.12
CA PRO A 243 -11.16 14.90 18.62
C PRO A 243 -11.07 13.71 17.66
N ALA A 244 -10.64 12.56 18.17
CA ALA A 244 -10.51 11.32 17.39
C ALA A 244 -10.89 10.08 18.24
N ASP A 245 -11.83 10.23 19.18
CA ASP A 245 -12.24 9.15 20.09
C ASP A 245 -12.83 7.96 19.31
N GLY A 246 -12.30 6.77 19.58
CA GLY A 246 -12.75 5.53 18.95
C GLY A 246 -12.30 5.35 17.49
N ILE A 247 -11.44 6.20 16.98
CA ILE A 247 -10.84 6.07 15.66
C ILE A 247 -9.60 5.15 15.74
N MET A 248 -9.39 4.33 14.73
CA MET A 248 -8.19 3.52 14.55
C MET A 248 -7.40 4.00 13.34
N GLY A 249 -6.07 3.88 13.39
CA GLY A 249 -5.18 4.10 12.25
C GLY A 249 -4.95 2.78 11.51
N VAL A 250 -5.24 2.72 10.22
CA VAL A 250 -4.94 1.57 9.35
C VAL A 250 -3.72 1.89 8.51
N ILE A 251 -2.68 1.07 8.65
CA ILE A 251 -1.44 1.22 7.88
C ILE A 251 -1.62 0.51 6.54
N ASP A 252 -1.69 1.29 5.45
CA ASP A 252 -2.14 0.81 4.15
C ASP A 252 -1.19 1.24 3.01
N SER A 253 -0.35 0.32 2.56
CA SER A 253 0.57 0.53 1.43
C SER A 253 -0.12 0.57 0.06
N GLY A 254 -1.38 0.19 -0.02
CA GLY A 254 -2.21 0.30 -1.22
C GLY A 254 -2.84 1.68 -1.41
N THR A 255 -2.72 2.57 -0.42
CA THR A 255 -3.26 3.93 -0.44
C THR A 255 -2.12 4.96 -0.41
N SER A 256 -2.18 5.94 -1.30
CA SER A 256 -1.13 6.98 -1.38
C SER A 256 -1.28 8.07 -0.34
N LEU A 257 -2.50 8.44 0.00
CA LEU A 257 -2.84 9.58 0.85
C LEU A 257 -3.10 9.14 2.30
N ILE A 258 -3.26 10.12 3.18
CA ILE A 258 -3.97 9.90 4.44
C ILE A 258 -5.45 10.23 4.17
N ALA A 259 -6.36 9.31 4.50
CA ALA A 259 -7.78 9.49 4.26
C ALA A 259 -8.63 9.06 5.47
N GLY A 260 -9.72 9.77 5.75
CA GLY A 260 -10.58 9.43 6.87
C GLY A 260 -11.88 10.23 6.89
N PRO A 261 -12.76 9.97 7.88
CA PRO A 261 -14.05 10.63 7.98
C PRO A 261 -13.95 12.15 8.02
N LYS A 262 -14.83 12.86 7.34
CA LYS A 262 -14.92 14.32 7.38
C LYS A 262 -14.95 14.88 8.80
N SER A 263 -15.64 14.20 9.71
CA SER A 263 -15.73 14.61 11.11
C SER A 263 -14.39 14.70 11.84
N VAL A 264 -13.36 14.02 11.34
CA VAL A 264 -12.01 13.97 11.92
C VAL A 264 -11.00 14.69 11.04
N ILE A 265 -11.03 14.46 9.74
CA ILE A 265 -10.03 15.02 8.82
C ILE A 265 -10.28 16.50 8.55
N ASP A 266 -11.54 16.95 8.37
CA ASP A 266 -11.79 18.38 8.12
C ASP A 266 -11.27 19.29 9.25
N PRO A 267 -11.47 18.96 10.56
CA PRO A 267 -10.82 19.71 11.64
C PRO A 267 -9.29 19.60 11.64
N LEU A 268 -8.72 18.46 11.23
CA LEU A 268 -7.27 18.26 11.19
C LEU A 268 -6.58 19.16 10.16
N ILE A 269 -7.25 19.41 9.03
CA ILE A 269 -6.69 20.20 7.93
C ILE A 269 -7.27 21.61 7.84
N ASP A 270 -8.09 22.02 8.82
CA ASP A 270 -8.71 23.36 8.83
C ASP A 270 -7.63 24.46 8.80
N GLY A 271 -7.78 25.42 7.92
CA GLY A 271 -6.82 26.50 7.71
C GLY A 271 -5.55 26.12 6.93
N ILE A 272 -5.33 24.84 6.60
CA ILE A 272 -4.20 24.43 5.75
C ILE A 272 -4.54 24.72 4.29
N THR A 273 -3.77 25.62 3.68
CA THR A 273 -3.90 25.91 2.25
C THR A 273 -2.55 25.71 1.58
N VAL A 274 -2.47 24.75 0.68
CA VAL A 274 -1.24 24.44 -0.08
C VAL A 274 -1.22 25.27 -1.36
N ASP A 275 -0.19 26.11 -1.50
CA ASP A 275 0.05 26.83 -2.75
C ASP A 275 0.56 25.87 -3.82
N LYS A 276 -0.09 25.87 -5.00
CA LYS A 276 0.28 24.98 -6.12
C LYS A 276 1.72 25.20 -6.61
N THR A 277 2.33 26.34 -6.32
CA THR A 277 3.73 26.63 -6.65
C THR A 277 4.72 26.17 -5.58
N CYS A 278 4.23 25.48 -4.56
CA CYS A 278 5.01 25.00 -3.41
C CYS A 278 5.62 26.11 -2.54
N SER A 279 5.06 27.31 -2.59
CA SER A 279 5.52 28.43 -1.75
C SER A 279 4.86 28.38 -0.37
N GLY A 280 5.62 28.79 0.65
CA GLY A 280 5.12 28.97 2.02
C GLY A 280 4.89 27.67 2.80
N LEU A 281 5.46 26.55 2.38
CA LEU A 281 5.33 25.27 3.09
C LEU A 281 5.80 25.37 4.55
N ASP A 282 6.89 26.08 4.82
CA ASP A 282 7.45 26.24 6.18
C ASP A 282 6.51 26.98 7.15
N ALA A 283 5.46 27.61 6.66
CA ALA A 283 4.46 28.29 7.48
C ALA A 283 3.26 27.39 7.86
N LEU A 284 3.17 26.22 7.26
CA LEU A 284 2.11 25.24 7.56
C LEU A 284 2.41 24.51 8.89
N PRO A 285 1.39 24.10 9.64
CA PRO A 285 1.57 23.41 10.91
C PRO A 285 2.03 21.97 10.73
N ASP A 286 2.77 21.43 11.68
CA ASP A 286 2.98 19.99 11.81
C ASP A 286 1.67 19.28 12.19
N LEU A 287 1.53 18.04 11.74
CA LEU A 287 0.41 17.16 12.08
C LEU A 287 0.92 15.99 12.91
N THR A 288 0.28 15.72 14.04
CA THR A 288 0.69 14.63 14.93
C THR A 288 -0.38 13.56 14.99
N PHE A 289 0.03 12.33 14.77
CA PHE A 289 -0.78 11.12 14.96
C PHE A 289 -0.21 10.36 16.14
N THR A 290 -0.99 10.21 17.21
CA THR A 290 -0.56 9.48 18.41
C THR A 290 -1.09 8.06 18.36
N LEU A 291 -0.21 7.07 18.27
CA LEU A 291 -0.55 5.64 18.27
C LEU A 291 -0.08 5.03 19.60
N ASP A 292 -1.00 4.44 20.39
CA ASP A 292 -0.73 3.87 21.71
C ASP A 292 0.17 4.81 22.58
N ASP A 293 -0.20 6.10 22.65
CA ASP A 293 0.50 7.16 23.40
C ASP A 293 1.90 7.54 22.88
N HIS A 294 2.27 7.11 21.67
CA HIS A 294 3.50 7.55 20.98
C HIS A 294 3.16 8.48 19.82
N ASP A 295 3.79 9.66 19.80
CA ASP A 295 3.54 10.70 18.79
C ASP A 295 4.37 10.46 17.52
N TYR A 296 3.69 10.47 16.35
CA TYR A 296 4.26 10.46 15.01
C TYR A 296 3.96 11.80 14.34
N VAL A 297 5.00 12.58 14.08
CA VAL A 297 4.88 13.94 13.56
C VAL A 297 5.13 13.95 12.05
N LEU A 298 4.17 14.46 11.30
CA LEU A 298 4.34 14.75 9.88
C LEU A 298 4.56 16.25 9.71
N THR A 299 5.70 16.62 9.14
CA THR A 299 5.98 18.00 8.74
C THR A 299 5.27 18.33 7.42
N PRO A 300 5.15 19.61 7.04
CA PRO A 300 4.61 19.99 5.73
C PRO A 300 5.29 19.29 4.55
N ASN A 301 6.59 18.99 4.66
CA ASN A 301 7.32 18.27 3.62
C ASN A 301 6.91 16.80 3.49
N ASP A 302 6.30 16.21 4.52
CA ASP A 302 5.82 14.84 4.52
C ASP A 302 4.41 14.75 3.96
N TYR A 303 3.50 15.67 4.37
CA TYR A 303 2.10 15.60 3.98
C TYR A 303 1.71 16.48 2.77
N VAL A 304 2.63 17.28 2.24
CA VAL A 304 2.44 17.99 0.96
C VAL A 304 3.14 17.24 -0.16
N LEU A 305 2.35 16.72 -1.09
CA LEU A 305 2.85 16.01 -2.25
C LEU A 305 3.39 16.99 -3.29
N GLN A 306 4.61 16.74 -3.76
CA GLN A 306 5.24 17.48 -4.86
C GLN A 306 5.20 16.63 -6.12
N VAL A 307 4.40 17.06 -7.09
CA VAL A 307 4.22 16.36 -8.37
C VAL A 307 4.88 17.13 -9.49
N THR A 308 5.89 16.53 -10.12
CA THR A 308 6.59 17.15 -11.25
C THR A 308 6.11 16.53 -12.55
N GLN A 309 5.49 17.34 -13.41
CA GLN A 309 5.02 16.92 -14.72
C GLN A 309 5.50 17.91 -15.78
N LEU A 310 6.08 17.42 -16.87
CA LEU A 310 6.63 18.26 -17.96
C LEU A 310 7.59 19.37 -17.48
N GLY A 311 8.35 19.08 -16.40
CA GLY A 311 9.31 20.03 -15.83
C GLY A 311 8.69 21.14 -14.95
N GLN A 312 7.39 21.03 -14.63
CA GLN A 312 6.70 21.89 -13.68
C GLN A 312 6.33 21.10 -12.45
N THR A 313 6.70 21.59 -11.27
CA THR A 313 6.31 20.99 -9.99
C THR A 313 5.08 21.70 -9.44
N GLN A 314 4.09 20.92 -9.02
CA GLN A 314 2.91 21.39 -8.32
C GLN A 314 2.81 20.73 -6.94
N CYS A 315 2.37 21.50 -5.96
CA CYS A 315 2.13 21.00 -4.60
C CYS A 315 0.65 20.79 -4.35
N LEU A 316 0.35 19.67 -3.67
CA LEU A 316 -0.99 19.24 -3.33
C LEU A 316 -1.00 18.68 -1.90
N LEU A 317 -2.10 18.89 -1.17
CA LEU A 317 -2.25 18.30 0.16
C LEU A 317 -2.41 16.77 0.02
N GLY A 318 -1.57 16.01 0.71
CA GLY A 318 -1.61 14.54 0.75
C GLY A 318 -2.59 13.96 1.76
N ILE A 319 -3.60 14.73 2.15
CA ILE A 319 -4.61 14.35 3.15
C ILE A 319 -5.98 14.65 2.57
N GLN A 320 -6.92 13.73 2.76
CA GLN A 320 -8.26 13.84 2.20
C GLN A 320 -9.33 13.38 3.17
N SER A 321 -10.40 14.16 3.30
CA SER A 321 -11.62 13.71 3.97
C SER A 321 -12.49 12.88 3.01
N ILE A 322 -13.18 11.90 3.58
CA ILE A 322 -14.14 11.06 2.87
C ILE A 322 -15.51 11.13 3.54
N ASP A 323 -16.57 11.04 2.73
CA ASP A 323 -17.94 10.86 3.23
C ASP A 323 -18.10 9.39 3.65
N ALA A 324 -17.65 9.09 4.88
CA ALA A 324 -17.71 7.74 5.41
C ALA A 324 -19.11 7.40 5.94
N PRO A 325 -19.56 6.13 5.79
CA PRO A 325 -20.82 5.70 6.37
C PRO A 325 -20.78 5.75 7.90
N GLU A 326 -21.96 5.79 8.52
CA GLU A 326 -22.08 5.74 9.98
C GLU A 326 -21.42 4.46 10.53
N GLY A 327 -20.55 4.62 11.54
CA GLY A 327 -19.77 3.52 12.13
C GLY A 327 -18.43 3.26 11.47
N PHE A 328 -18.07 3.97 10.41
CA PHE A 328 -16.72 3.94 9.88
C PHE A 328 -15.78 4.75 10.79
N ASN A 329 -14.87 4.06 11.45
CA ASN A 329 -14.02 4.63 12.49
C ASN A 329 -12.51 4.42 12.21
N TYR A 330 -12.12 4.58 10.94
CA TYR A 330 -10.73 4.43 10.52
C TYR A 330 -10.18 5.71 9.89
N ILE A 331 -8.90 6.01 10.18
CA ILE A 331 -8.05 6.84 9.32
C ILE A 331 -7.10 5.90 8.60
N ILE A 332 -7.07 5.99 7.29
CA ILE A 332 -6.15 5.24 6.45
C ILE A 332 -4.87 6.05 6.38
N MET A 333 -3.78 5.43 6.82
CA MET A 333 -2.45 6.01 6.92
C MET A 333 -1.61 5.39 5.81
N GLY A 334 -1.71 5.97 4.61
CA GLY A 334 -1.06 5.47 3.40
C GLY A 334 0.39 5.92 3.25
N ASP A 335 0.88 5.96 2.01
CA ASP A 335 2.29 6.28 1.69
C ASP A 335 2.77 7.60 2.29
N VAL A 336 1.89 8.60 2.39
CA VAL A 336 2.20 9.90 3.02
C VAL A 336 2.65 9.70 4.46
N PHE A 337 2.04 8.78 5.21
CA PHE A 337 2.44 8.43 6.56
C PHE A 337 3.63 7.47 6.58
N MET A 338 3.65 6.47 5.70
CA MET A 338 4.68 5.42 5.71
C MET A 338 6.05 5.91 5.22
N ARG A 339 6.11 6.96 4.41
CA ARG A 339 7.40 7.49 3.89
C ARG A 339 8.38 7.94 4.96
N PRO A 340 8.01 8.81 5.91
CA PRO A 340 8.93 9.21 6.99
C PRO A 340 9.18 8.10 8.01
N TYR A 341 8.34 7.05 8.02
CA TYR A 341 8.39 5.98 9.00
C TYR A 341 8.47 4.61 8.33
N PRO A 342 9.68 4.11 7.98
CA PRO A 342 9.84 2.73 7.54
C PRO A 342 9.07 1.77 8.44
N THR A 343 8.25 0.92 7.82
CA THR A 343 7.24 0.14 8.53
C THR A 343 7.47 -1.35 8.37
N HIS A 344 7.47 -2.07 9.49
CA HIS A 344 7.56 -3.53 9.54
C HIS A 344 6.24 -4.12 10.04
N PHE A 345 5.76 -5.12 9.33
CA PHE A 345 4.55 -5.88 9.61
C PHE A 345 4.91 -7.31 9.99
N ASP A 346 4.52 -7.74 11.17
CA ASP A 346 4.78 -9.07 11.71
C ASP A 346 3.46 -9.82 11.90
N TYR A 347 3.20 -10.77 11.02
CA TYR A 347 1.99 -11.59 11.06
C TYR A 347 1.97 -12.53 12.26
N ASP A 348 3.14 -13.11 12.58
CA ASP A 348 3.23 -14.13 13.62
C ASP A 348 2.97 -13.53 15.00
N LYS A 349 3.36 -12.24 15.19
CA LYS A 349 3.13 -11.51 16.44
C LYS A 349 1.89 -10.62 16.42
N ASN A 350 1.32 -10.35 15.24
CA ASN A 350 0.24 -9.38 15.05
C ASN A 350 0.67 -7.97 15.51
N GLU A 351 1.81 -7.53 15.01
CA GLU A 351 2.43 -6.27 15.39
C GLU A 351 2.84 -5.45 14.16
N VAL A 352 2.84 -4.13 14.32
CA VAL A 352 3.44 -3.18 13.39
C VAL A 352 4.51 -2.40 14.12
N SER A 353 5.71 -2.32 13.56
CA SER A 353 6.82 -1.52 14.12
C SER A 353 7.20 -0.40 13.15
N PHE A 354 7.44 0.78 13.70
CA PHE A 354 7.93 1.93 12.94
C PHE A 354 9.38 2.22 13.27
N PHE A 355 10.09 2.74 12.25
CA PHE A 355 11.51 3.06 12.32
C PHE A 355 11.75 4.49 11.84
N THR A 356 12.94 5.00 12.15
CA THR A 356 13.48 6.24 11.60
C THR A 356 14.90 6.01 11.08
N GLU A 357 15.34 6.80 10.12
CA GLU A 357 16.77 6.80 9.76
C GLU A 357 17.59 7.41 10.91
N LYS A 358 18.68 6.72 11.27
CA LYS A 358 19.64 7.27 12.23
C LYS A 358 20.24 8.55 11.68
N ALA A 359 20.31 9.57 12.51
CA ALA A 359 21.06 10.77 12.15
C ALA A 359 22.51 10.37 11.80
N THR A 360 22.93 10.69 10.60
CA THR A 360 24.35 10.47 10.21
C THR A 360 25.19 11.34 11.10
N GLU A 361 25.96 10.75 12.04
CA GLU A 361 26.99 11.49 12.73
C GLU A 361 28.05 11.88 11.67
N PHE A 362 28.00 13.13 11.25
CA PHE A 362 29.11 13.71 10.52
C PHE A 362 30.29 13.71 11.49
N LEU A 363 31.18 12.72 11.33
CA LEU A 363 32.51 12.77 11.94
C LEU A 363 33.17 14.07 11.43
N GLN A 364 33.20 15.08 12.29
CA GLN A 364 33.94 16.32 12.11
C GLN A 364 35.46 16.05 12.13
#